data_2ee319bbf6ee675bb598f453b7837c0a
#
_entry.id   2ee319bbf6ee675bb598f453b7837c0a
#
_cell.length_a   1.000
_cell.length_b   1.000
_cell.length_c   1.000
_cell.angle_alpha   90.00
_cell.angle_beta   90.00
_cell.angle_gamma   90.00
#
_symmetry.space_group_name_H-M   'P 1'
#
loop_
_entity.id
_entity.type
_entity.pdbx_description
1 polymer ?
#
loop_
_entity_poly.entity_id
_entity_poly.type
_entity_poly.pdbx_seq_one_letter_code
_entity_poly.pdbx_strand_id
1 'polypeptide(L)'
;MPTPRLWSWNLSPFAGKVRVAFAEKNVAIELVEIDPRQRPKRLRELNPTNRVPVLELDDRTAVRESTAICEWLEDTHPGTPLWPADPDARATARGLLRWVDDELTTNFFLSMRKEAFGLEDEDHPELVTILRSRLQQRWSTAEQLLSRTDGPWLIAGEAPTLADLAAAPLAVRLPAWKPDLVPDAEAFPQVDAWLSALRERPSSAEVDRRGAPAADR
;
A
#
# COMPACT_ATOMS: atom_id res chain seq x y z
N MET A 1 -21.24 -14.75 -5.75
CA MET A 1 -19.90 -15.22 -6.15
C MET A 1 -19.20 -15.75 -4.90
N PRO A 2 -18.32 -16.75 -4.99
CA PRO A 2 -17.51 -17.14 -3.85
C PRO A 2 -16.65 -15.97 -3.38
N THR A 3 -16.33 -15.94 -2.08
CA THR A 3 -15.43 -14.93 -1.53
C THR A 3 -14.05 -15.08 -2.19
N PRO A 4 -13.50 -14.03 -2.82
CA PRO A 4 -12.19 -14.11 -3.45
C PRO A 4 -11.09 -14.29 -2.40
N ARG A 5 -9.99 -14.94 -2.79
CA ARG A 5 -8.82 -15.19 -1.93
C ARG A 5 -7.68 -14.26 -2.28
N LEU A 6 -7.19 -13.50 -1.33
CA LEU A 6 -6.03 -12.64 -1.48
C LEU A 6 -4.78 -13.35 -0.94
N TRP A 7 -3.92 -13.79 -1.84
CA TRP A 7 -2.58 -14.26 -1.52
C TRP A 7 -1.73 -13.06 -1.12
N SER A 8 -1.30 -13.05 0.11
CA SER A 8 -0.78 -11.89 0.80
C SER A 8 0.41 -12.25 1.67
N TRP A 9 1.29 -11.31 1.86
CA TRP A 9 2.26 -11.31 2.94
C TRP A 9 1.97 -10.08 3.80
N ASN A 10 1.77 -10.30 5.11
CA ASN A 10 1.35 -9.22 5.99
C ASN A 10 2.30 -8.02 5.98
N LEU A 11 3.62 -8.21 5.78
CA LEU A 11 4.59 -7.13 5.71
C LEU A 11 4.68 -6.45 4.33
N SER A 12 4.07 -7.01 3.29
CA SER A 12 4.05 -6.36 1.97
C SER A 12 3.19 -5.09 1.99
N PRO A 13 3.74 -3.91 1.71
CA PRO A 13 2.95 -2.67 1.64
C PRO A 13 1.97 -2.70 0.47
N PHE A 14 2.33 -3.33 -0.64
CA PHE A 14 1.44 -3.48 -1.79
C PHE A 14 0.23 -4.40 -1.48
N ALA A 15 0.43 -5.45 -0.69
CA ALA A 15 -0.69 -6.25 -0.20
C ALA A 15 -1.50 -5.50 0.86
N GLY A 16 -0.83 -4.69 1.70
CA GLY A 16 -1.48 -3.78 2.65
C GLY A 16 -2.43 -2.80 1.96
N LYS A 17 -2.00 -2.16 0.87
CA LYS A 17 -2.84 -1.29 0.03
C LYS A 17 -4.13 -2.00 -0.40
N VAL A 18 -4.03 -3.24 -0.89
CA VAL A 18 -5.20 -4.02 -1.33
C VAL A 18 -6.13 -4.33 -0.16
N ARG A 19 -5.60 -4.77 0.99
CA ARG A 19 -6.43 -5.02 2.18
C ARG A 19 -7.19 -3.77 2.62
N VAL A 20 -6.52 -2.62 2.66
CA VAL A 20 -7.14 -1.33 2.99
C VAL A 20 -8.23 -0.98 1.98
N ALA A 21 -7.99 -1.14 0.67
CA ALA A 21 -8.98 -0.85 -0.37
C ALA A 21 -10.24 -1.73 -0.23
N PHE A 22 -10.09 -3.02 0.08
CA PHE A 22 -11.21 -3.92 0.35
C PHE A 22 -12.02 -3.49 1.58
N ALA A 23 -11.33 -3.06 2.64
CA ALA A 23 -11.99 -2.54 3.85
C ALA A 23 -12.75 -1.23 3.59
N GLU A 24 -12.19 -0.30 2.82
CA GLU A 24 -12.86 0.95 2.42
C GLU A 24 -14.17 0.70 1.66
N LYS A 25 -14.19 -0.33 0.82
CA LYS A 25 -15.40 -0.73 0.08
C LYS A 25 -16.31 -1.67 0.87
N ASN A 26 -15.92 -2.07 2.09
CA ASN A 26 -16.63 -3.06 2.90
C ASN A 26 -16.86 -4.38 2.15
N VAL A 27 -15.88 -4.84 1.40
CA VAL A 27 -15.91 -6.09 0.64
C VAL A 27 -15.11 -7.17 1.35
N ALA A 28 -15.74 -8.31 1.60
CA ALA A 28 -15.10 -9.44 2.27
C ALA A 28 -14.07 -10.12 1.37
N ILE A 29 -12.90 -10.47 1.94
CA ILE A 29 -11.88 -11.29 1.32
C ILE A 29 -11.39 -12.37 2.29
N GLU A 30 -11.03 -13.52 1.76
CA GLU A 30 -10.25 -14.55 2.46
C GLU A 30 -8.76 -14.23 2.29
N LEU A 31 -8.01 -14.12 3.39
CA LEU A 31 -6.58 -13.88 3.33
C LEU A 31 -5.82 -15.20 3.39
N VAL A 32 -4.95 -15.44 2.40
CA VAL A 32 -4.01 -16.53 2.36
C VAL A 32 -2.61 -15.98 2.63
N GLU A 33 -2.08 -16.21 3.83
CA GLU A 33 -0.77 -15.70 4.22
C GLU A 33 0.34 -16.58 3.63
N ILE A 34 1.33 -15.93 3.03
CA ILE A 34 2.52 -16.61 2.50
C ILE A 34 3.78 -16.21 3.25
N ASP A 35 4.71 -17.14 3.38
CA ASP A 35 6.09 -16.83 3.72
C ASP A 35 6.88 -16.54 2.43
N PRO A 36 7.47 -15.32 2.26
CA PRO A 36 8.23 -14.99 1.06
C PRO A 36 9.47 -15.88 0.86
N ARG A 37 9.92 -16.62 1.90
CA ARG A 37 11.02 -17.58 1.85
C ARG A 37 10.58 -18.96 1.39
N GLN A 38 9.29 -19.30 1.60
CA GLN A 38 8.69 -20.61 1.29
C GLN A 38 7.42 -20.42 0.47
N ARG A 39 7.60 -19.96 -0.78
CA ARG A 39 6.46 -19.61 -1.65
C ARG A 39 5.80 -20.88 -2.21
N PRO A 40 4.49 -21.08 -1.97
CA PRO A 40 3.77 -22.27 -2.40
C PRO A 40 3.74 -22.39 -3.94
N LYS A 41 3.65 -23.63 -4.44
CA LYS A 41 3.53 -23.91 -5.88
C LYS A 41 2.34 -23.17 -6.49
N ARG A 42 1.20 -23.16 -5.79
CA ARG A 42 -0.03 -22.49 -6.23
C ARG A 42 0.19 -21.00 -6.50
N LEU A 43 0.96 -20.28 -5.68
CA LEU A 43 1.27 -18.89 -5.93
C LEU A 43 1.99 -18.68 -7.27
N ARG A 44 2.93 -19.56 -7.62
CA ARG A 44 3.66 -19.50 -8.91
C ARG A 44 2.75 -19.79 -10.11
N GLU A 45 1.78 -20.70 -9.93
CA GLU A 45 0.77 -20.97 -10.96
C GLU A 45 -0.13 -19.77 -11.20
N LEU A 46 -0.56 -19.11 -10.12
CA LEU A 46 -1.38 -17.90 -10.18
C LEU A 46 -0.60 -16.68 -10.69
N ASN A 47 0.67 -16.56 -10.32
CA ASN A 47 1.53 -15.43 -10.70
C ASN A 47 2.95 -15.90 -11.06
N PRO A 48 3.29 -15.97 -12.35
CA PRO A 48 4.63 -16.35 -12.80
C PRO A 48 5.77 -15.49 -12.25
N THR A 49 5.49 -14.22 -11.87
CA THR A 49 6.49 -13.35 -11.22
C THR A 49 6.72 -13.76 -9.76
N ASN A 50 5.89 -14.66 -9.23
CA ASN A 50 5.96 -15.17 -7.86
C ASN A 50 5.91 -14.07 -6.79
N ARG A 51 5.20 -12.97 -7.05
CA ARG A 51 5.02 -11.82 -6.16
C ARG A 51 3.60 -11.81 -5.58
N VAL A 52 3.44 -11.14 -4.45
CA VAL A 52 2.17 -10.78 -3.85
C VAL A 52 1.97 -9.26 -3.91
N PRO A 53 0.71 -8.79 -3.92
CA PRO A 53 -0.54 -9.54 -3.80
C PRO A 53 -0.96 -10.25 -5.09
N VAL A 54 -1.79 -11.29 -4.94
CA VAL A 54 -2.55 -11.93 -6.02
C VAL A 54 -3.97 -12.17 -5.53
N LEU A 55 -4.96 -11.74 -6.28
CA LEU A 55 -6.37 -12.01 -6.01
C LEU A 55 -6.81 -13.20 -6.84
N GLU A 56 -7.08 -14.32 -6.21
CA GLU A 56 -7.63 -15.51 -6.82
C GLU A 56 -9.16 -15.45 -6.75
N LEU A 57 -9.82 -15.37 -7.91
CA LEU A 57 -11.27 -15.25 -8.02
C LEU A 57 -11.94 -16.64 -8.06
N ASP A 58 -11.29 -17.56 -8.75
CA ASP A 58 -11.66 -18.97 -8.88
C ASP A 58 -10.41 -19.81 -9.25
N ASP A 59 -10.57 -21.10 -9.48
CA ASP A 59 -9.45 -22.03 -9.77
C ASP A 59 -8.65 -21.69 -11.04
N ARG A 60 -9.17 -20.85 -11.92
CA ARG A 60 -8.59 -20.52 -13.22
C ARG A 60 -8.28 -19.02 -13.40
N THR A 61 -8.93 -18.16 -12.61
CA THR A 61 -8.87 -16.72 -12.78
C THR A 61 -8.20 -16.05 -11.61
N ALA A 62 -7.15 -15.30 -11.89
CA ALA A 62 -6.46 -14.48 -10.89
C ALA A 62 -6.12 -13.09 -11.43
N VAL A 63 -6.27 -12.08 -10.58
CA VAL A 63 -5.81 -10.71 -10.84
C VAL A 63 -4.49 -10.50 -10.12
N ARG A 64 -3.51 -9.96 -10.82
CA ARG A 64 -2.15 -9.66 -10.32
C ARG A 64 -1.94 -8.17 -10.33
N GLU A 65 -0.88 -7.70 -9.65
CA GLU A 65 -0.55 -6.30 -9.45
C GLU A 65 -1.57 -5.58 -8.54
N SER A 66 -1.06 -4.96 -7.49
CA SER A 66 -1.92 -4.37 -6.45
C SER A 66 -2.88 -3.31 -6.99
N THR A 67 -2.44 -2.49 -7.94
CA THR A 67 -3.28 -1.49 -8.59
C THR A 67 -4.37 -2.14 -9.44
N ALA A 68 -4.04 -3.16 -10.24
CA ALA A 68 -5.03 -3.87 -11.05
C ALA A 68 -6.09 -4.61 -10.20
N ILE A 69 -5.69 -5.11 -9.03
CA ILE A 69 -6.63 -5.70 -8.06
C ILE A 69 -7.59 -4.62 -7.52
N CYS A 70 -7.10 -3.43 -7.21
CA CYS A 70 -7.96 -2.33 -6.74
C CYS A 70 -8.86 -1.79 -7.85
N GLU A 71 -8.41 -1.76 -9.12
CA GLU A 71 -9.26 -1.42 -10.28
C GLU A 71 -10.36 -2.47 -10.47
N TRP A 72 -10.03 -3.76 -10.41
CA TRP A 72 -11.03 -4.83 -10.44
C TRP A 72 -12.07 -4.68 -9.33
N LEU A 73 -11.62 -4.36 -8.12
CA LEU A 73 -12.50 -4.12 -6.98
C LEU A 73 -13.45 -2.94 -7.23
N GLU A 74 -12.94 -1.85 -7.79
CA GLU A 74 -13.74 -0.67 -8.15
C GLU A 74 -14.81 -0.99 -9.19
N ASP A 75 -14.41 -1.70 -10.26
CA ASP A 75 -15.29 -2.03 -11.38
C ASP A 75 -16.40 -3.02 -11.00
N THR A 76 -16.11 -3.93 -10.07
CA THR A 76 -17.02 -5.03 -9.73
C THR A 76 -17.86 -4.79 -8.47
N HIS A 77 -17.47 -3.86 -7.62
CA HIS A 77 -18.14 -3.58 -6.34
C HIS A 77 -18.49 -2.09 -6.23
N PRO A 78 -19.68 -1.69 -6.72
CA PRO A 78 -20.16 -0.33 -6.52
C PRO A 78 -20.30 -0.03 -5.03
N GLY A 79 -20.23 1.22 -4.63
CA GLY A 79 -20.29 1.70 -3.24
C GLY A 79 -19.28 2.82 -3.04
N THR A 80 -18.54 2.83 -1.92
CA THR A 80 -17.52 3.86 -1.67
C THR A 80 -16.51 3.89 -2.80
N PRO A 81 -16.42 5.00 -3.57
CA PRO A 81 -15.51 5.07 -4.72
C PRO A 81 -14.05 5.20 -4.25
N LEU A 82 -13.16 4.49 -4.93
CA LEU A 82 -11.70 4.62 -4.75
C LEU A 82 -11.09 5.69 -5.67
N TRP A 83 -11.87 6.15 -6.65
CA TRP A 83 -11.44 7.11 -7.65
C TRP A 83 -12.43 8.27 -7.78
N PRO A 84 -11.96 9.47 -8.15
CA PRO A 84 -12.83 10.56 -8.53
C PRO A 84 -13.76 10.17 -9.70
N ALA A 85 -14.99 10.71 -9.71
CA ALA A 85 -15.92 10.49 -10.82
C ALA A 85 -15.50 11.25 -12.08
N ASP A 86 -14.92 12.44 -11.92
CA ASP A 86 -14.40 13.25 -13.01
C ASP A 86 -13.21 12.59 -13.70
N PRO A 87 -13.20 12.45 -15.04
CA PRO A 87 -12.15 11.74 -15.77
C PRO A 87 -10.75 12.39 -15.63
N ASP A 88 -10.65 13.71 -15.58
CA ASP A 88 -9.37 14.41 -15.51
C ASP A 88 -8.79 14.30 -14.08
N ALA A 89 -9.64 14.46 -13.07
CA ALA A 89 -9.27 14.21 -11.67
C ALA A 89 -8.87 12.73 -11.47
N ARG A 90 -9.57 11.78 -12.10
CA ARG A 90 -9.23 10.36 -12.07
C ARG A 90 -7.88 10.06 -12.73
N ALA A 91 -7.58 10.69 -13.87
CA ALA A 91 -6.28 10.56 -14.51
C ALA A 91 -5.15 11.11 -13.62
N THR A 92 -5.38 12.26 -12.99
CA THR A 92 -4.45 12.85 -12.01
C THR A 92 -4.23 11.92 -10.82
N ALA A 93 -5.31 11.36 -10.23
CA ALA A 93 -5.22 10.42 -9.12
C ALA A 93 -4.44 9.15 -9.47
N ARG A 94 -4.58 8.62 -10.69
CA ARG A 94 -3.78 7.47 -11.18
C ARG A 94 -2.29 7.82 -11.29
N GLY A 95 -1.96 9.02 -11.77
CA GLY A 95 -0.59 9.52 -11.80
C GLY A 95 0.02 9.63 -10.39
N LEU A 96 -0.75 10.17 -9.44
CA LEU A 96 -0.35 10.28 -8.04
C LEU A 96 -0.19 8.89 -7.38
N LEU A 97 -1.11 7.96 -7.62
CA LEU A 97 -0.96 6.58 -7.16
C LEU A 97 0.36 5.96 -7.66
N ARG A 98 0.67 6.14 -8.93
CA ARG A 98 1.92 5.63 -9.49
C ARG A 98 3.14 6.24 -8.78
N TRP A 99 3.11 7.54 -8.54
CA TRP A 99 4.16 8.23 -7.79
C TRP A 99 4.28 7.72 -6.35
N VAL A 100 3.16 7.53 -5.63
CA VAL A 100 3.15 6.98 -4.27
C VAL A 100 3.75 5.56 -4.26
N ASP A 101 3.35 4.69 -5.19
CA ASP A 101 3.84 3.31 -5.27
C ASP A 101 5.35 3.26 -5.57
N ASP A 102 5.83 4.04 -6.53
CA ASP A 102 7.23 4.00 -6.95
C ASP A 102 8.17 4.73 -5.99
N GLU A 103 7.75 5.90 -5.51
CA GLU A 103 8.64 6.82 -4.83
C GLU A 103 8.52 6.77 -3.30
N LEU A 104 7.33 6.53 -2.75
CA LEU A 104 7.14 6.40 -1.31
C LEU A 104 7.14 4.94 -0.89
N THR A 105 6.23 4.14 -1.43
CA THR A 105 6.01 2.75 -0.98
C THR A 105 7.22 1.87 -1.26
N THR A 106 7.84 2.00 -2.44
CA THR A 106 9.04 1.21 -2.79
C THR A 106 10.23 1.59 -1.93
N ASN A 107 10.51 2.88 -1.71
CA ASN A 107 11.62 3.31 -0.85
C ASN A 107 11.38 2.92 0.61
N PHE A 108 10.15 3.04 1.10
CA PHE A 108 9.78 2.55 2.42
C PHE A 108 9.99 1.04 2.55
N PHE A 109 9.51 0.25 1.58
CA PHE A 109 9.71 -1.21 1.60
C PHE A 109 11.18 -1.60 1.61
N LEU A 110 12.01 -0.91 0.83
CA LEU A 110 13.46 -1.13 0.85
C LEU A 110 14.10 -0.74 2.18
N SER A 111 13.56 0.25 2.91
CA SER A 111 14.03 0.61 4.24
C SER A 111 13.67 -0.41 5.33
N MET A 112 12.69 -1.28 5.08
CA MET A 112 12.21 -2.32 6.00
C MET A 112 13.01 -3.64 5.91
N ARG A 113 14.23 -3.64 5.39
CA ARG A 113 15.02 -4.87 5.15
C ARG A 113 15.25 -5.69 6.41
N LYS A 114 15.48 -5.04 7.54
CA LYS A 114 15.66 -5.69 8.84
C LYS A 114 14.38 -6.41 9.26
N GLU A 115 13.28 -5.70 9.27
CA GLU A 115 11.96 -6.21 9.68
C GLU A 115 11.43 -7.28 8.71
N ALA A 116 11.68 -7.06 7.41
CA ALA A 116 11.17 -7.94 6.34
C ALA A 116 12.03 -9.19 6.12
N PHE A 117 13.35 -9.05 6.20
CA PHE A 117 14.30 -10.09 5.76
C PHE A 117 15.39 -10.40 6.78
N GLY A 118 15.46 -9.68 7.90
CA GLY A 118 16.53 -9.83 8.92
C GLY A 118 17.89 -9.32 8.43
N LEU A 119 17.92 -8.35 7.51
CA LEU A 119 19.14 -7.75 7.01
C LEU A 119 19.45 -6.51 7.85
N GLU A 120 20.57 -6.51 8.56
CA GLU A 120 20.95 -5.38 9.42
C GLU A 120 21.34 -4.16 8.59
N ASP A 121 21.02 -2.98 9.11
CA ASP A 121 21.31 -1.71 8.43
C ASP A 121 22.82 -1.40 8.44
N GLU A 122 23.55 -1.87 9.48
CA GLU A 122 24.99 -1.74 9.65
C GLU A 122 25.79 -2.45 8.56
N ASP A 123 25.24 -3.50 7.96
CA ASP A 123 25.87 -4.22 6.86
C ASP A 123 25.84 -3.45 5.53
N HIS A 124 24.96 -2.40 5.44
CA HIS A 124 24.75 -1.65 4.22
C HIS A 124 24.53 -0.14 4.46
N PRO A 125 25.47 0.56 5.11
CA PRO A 125 25.30 1.96 5.55
C PRO A 125 25.09 2.94 4.39
N GLU A 126 25.72 2.69 3.24
CA GLU A 126 25.55 3.53 2.05
C GLU A 126 24.13 3.45 1.49
N LEU A 127 23.55 2.25 1.44
CA LEU A 127 22.18 2.05 1.00
C LEU A 127 21.18 2.73 1.94
N VAL A 128 21.39 2.62 3.25
CA VAL A 128 20.54 3.31 4.26
C VAL A 128 20.60 4.81 4.04
N THR A 129 21.77 5.38 3.83
CA THR A 129 21.97 6.81 3.56
C THR A 129 21.22 7.26 2.30
N ILE A 130 21.32 6.49 1.22
CA ILE A 130 20.62 6.78 -0.04
C ILE A 130 19.08 6.72 0.17
N LEU A 131 18.57 5.70 0.85
CA LEU A 131 17.14 5.55 1.09
C LEU A 131 16.58 6.68 1.96
N ARG A 132 17.31 7.09 3.00
CA ARG A 132 16.95 8.24 3.83
C ARG A 132 16.87 9.53 3.02
N SER A 133 17.94 9.83 2.26
CA SER A 133 17.97 11.03 1.41
C SER A 133 16.83 11.05 0.40
N ARG A 134 16.56 9.91 -0.24
CA ARG A 134 15.43 9.80 -1.18
C ARG A 134 14.11 10.06 -0.50
N LEU A 135 13.84 9.44 0.66
CA LEU A 135 12.57 9.62 1.35
C LEU A 135 12.36 11.06 1.79
N GLN A 136 13.40 11.73 2.30
CA GLN A 136 13.33 13.17 2.64
C GLN A 136 12.95 14.05 1.44
N GLN A 137 13.55 13.78 0.27
CA GLN A 137 13.17 14.51 -0.97
C GLN A 137 11.71 14.26 -1.34
N ARG A 138 11.19 13.05 -1.09
CA ARG A 138 9.79 12.69 -1.37
C ARG A 138 8.83 13.38 -0.41
N TRP A 139 9.22 13.59 0.86
CA TRP A 139 8.44 14.40 1.78
C TRP A 139 8.27 15.84 1.28
N SER A 140 9.33 16.47 0.76
CA SER A 140 9.22 17.80 0.14
C SER A 140 8.28 17.82 -1.06
N THR A 141 8.29 16.78 -1.88
CA THR A 141 7.37 16.65 -3.02
C THR A 141 5.92 16.43 -2.55
N ALA A 142 5.71 15.56 -1.55
CA ALA A 142 4.40 15.32 -0.97
C ALA A 142 3.81 16.60 -0.37
N GLU A 143 4.61 17.36 0.38
CA GLU A 143 4.20 18.64 0.97
C GLU A 143 3.72 19.63 -0.10
N GLN A 144 4.46 19.75 -1.20
CA GLN A 144 4.07 20.61 -2.33
C GLN A 144 2.78 20.14 -3.01
N LEU A 145 2.56 18.83 -3.12
CA LEU A 145 1.36 18.27 -3.73
C LEU A 145 0.14 18.52 -2.84
N LEU A 146 0.26 18.23 -1.55
CA LEU A 146 -0.80 18.40 -0.56
C LEU A 146 -1.15 19.87 -0.33
N SER A 147 -0.18 20.78 -0.36
CA SER A 147 -0.43 22.23 -0.20
C SER A 147 -1.26 22.85 -1.34
N ARG A 148 -1.49 22.12 -2.44
CA ARG A 148 -2.31 22.55 -3.57
C ARG A 148 -3.77 22.12 -3.48
N THR A 149 -4.12 21.35 -2.46
CA THR A 149 -5.47 20.83 -2.26
C THR A 149 -6.09 21.41 -1.00
N ASP A 150 -7.42 21.55 -1.01
CA ASP A 150 -8.17 21.91 0.19
C ASP A 150 -8.48 20.60 0.94
N GLY A 151 -7.80 20.37 2.08
CA GLY A 151 -7.96 19.18 2.91
C GLY A 151 -6.72 18.29 2.95
N PRO A 152 -6.81 17.14 3.65
CA PRO A 152 -5.63 16.32 3.91
C PRO A 152 -5.26 15.34 2.78
N TRP A 153 -5.97 15.35 1.64
CA TRP A 153 -5.82 14.35 0.59
C TRP A 153 -5.07 14.87 -0.64
N LEU A 154 -4.38 14.00 -1.35
CA LEU A 154 -3.65 14.30 -2.59
C LEU A 154 -4.56 14.80 -3.73
N ILE A 155 -5.82 14.45 -3.69
CA ILE A 155 -6.88 15.00 -4.56
C ILE A 155 -7.90 15.67 -3.66
N ALA A 156 -8.28 16.90 -3.98
CA ALA A 156 -9.29 17.64 -3.24
C ALA A 156 -10.61 16.85 -3.16
N GLY A 157 -11.15 16.70 -1.95
CA GLY A 157 -12.37 15.95 -1.71
C GLY A 157 -12.56 15.62 -0.23
N GLU A 158 -13.74 15.10 0.10
CA GLU A 158 -14.09 14.72 1.47
C GLU A 158 -13.48 13.37 1.90
N ALA A 159 -13.11 12.53 0.95
CA ALA A 159 -12.59 11.19 1.19
C ALA A 159 -11.27 10.96 0.45
N PRO A 160 -10.39 10.06 0.97
CA PRO A 160 -9.18 9.68 0.27
C PRO A 160 -9.48 8.94 -1.04
N THR A 161 -8.61 9.10 -2.00
CA THR A 161 -8.57 8.26 -3.19
C THR A 161 -7.63 7.06 -2.99
N LEU A 162 -7.57 6.14 -3.95
CA LEU A 162 -6.61 5.04 -3.91
C LEU A 162 -5.15 5.54 -3.88
N ALA A 163 -4.87 6.76 -4.40
CA ALA A 163 -3.55 7.37 -4.30
C ALA A 163 -3.13 7.62 -2.84
N ASP A 164 -4.07 8.06 -2.01
CA ASP A 164 -3.85 8.28 -0.58
C ASP A 164 -3.75 6.94 0.16
N LEU A 165 -4.70 6.04 -0.08
CA LEU A 165 -4.78 4.73 0.57
C LEU A 165 -3.54 3.86 0.31
N ALA A 166 -2.84 4.08 -0.80
CA ALA A 166 -1.58 3.39 -1.10
C ALA A 166 -0.46 3.73 -0.09
N ALA A 167 -0.53 4.89 0.56
CA ALA A 167 0.41 5.29 1.59
C ALA A 167 0.02 4.78 3.00
N ALA A 168 -1.17 4.19 3.21
CA ALA A 168 -1.59 3.71 4.52
C ALA A 168 -0.60 2.72 5.17
N PRO A 169 0.00 1.74 4.46
CA PRO A 169 1.03 0.88 5.05
C PRO A 169 2.25 1.63 5.56
N LEU A 170 2.66 2.69 4.87
CA LEU A 170 3.73 3.57 5.30
C LEU A 170 3.30 4.39 6.51
N ALA A 171 2.12 5.01 6.46
CA ALA A 171 1.59 5.82 7.56
C ALA A 171 1.51 5.04 8.88
N VAL A 172 1.06 3.78 8.82
CA VAL A 172 0.91 2.92 10.01
C VAL A 172 2.25 2.45 10.56
N ARG A 173 3.18 2.02 9.69
CA ARG A 173 4.40 1.31 10.13
C ARG A 173 5.59 2.23 10.37
N LEU A 174 5.67 3.34 9.65
CA LEU A 174 6.84 4.22 9.71
C LEU A 174 7.17 4.66 11.14
N PRO A 175 6.20 5.12 11.96
CA PRO A 175 6.49 5.56 13.33
C PRO A 175 7.03 4.45 14.24
N ALA A 176 6.57 3.20 14.03
CA ALA A 176 6.95 2.07 14.87
C ALA A 176 8.28 1.43 14.45
N TRP A 177 8.59 1.43 13.15
CA TRP A 177 9.72 0.65 12.62
C TRP A 177 10.90 1.50 12.18
N LYS A 178 10.64 2.70 11.71
CA LYS A 178 11.66 3.65 11.23
C LYS A 178 11.33 5.06 11.72
N PRO A 179 11.31 5.30 13.05
CA PRO A 179 10.93 6.61 13.60
C PRO A 179 11.84 7.75 13.11
N ASP A 180 13.07 7.42 12.74
CA ASP A 180 14.06 8.34 12.17
C ASP A 180 13.78 8.75 10.72
N LEU A 181 12.83 8.09 10.05
CA LEU A 181 12.34 8.43 8.71
C LEU A 181 10.97 9.14 8.71
N VAL A 182 10.34 9.26 9.88
CA VAL A 182 9.10 10.05 10.04
C VAL A 182 9.38 11.49 9.63
N PRO A 183 8.54 12.10 8.77
CA PRO A 183 8.72 13.50 8.44
C PRO A 183 8.58 14.40 9.67
N ASP A 184 9.41 15.42 9.75
CA ASP A 184 9.30 16.45 10.78
C ASP A 184 8.01 17.25 10.55
N ALA A 185 7.12 17.26 11.54
CA ALA A 185 5.83 17.93 11.45
C ALA A 185 5.94 19.45 11.30
N GLU A 186 7.00 20.08 11.80
CA GLU A 186 7.24 21.52 11.62
C GLU A 186 7.68 21.83 10.17
N ALA A 187 8.51 20.95 9.60
CA ALA A 187 9.02 21.10 8.23
C ALA A 187 7.99 20.65 7.16
N PHE A 188 7.13 19.66 7.50
CA PHE A 188 6.19 19.03 6.57
C PHE A 188 4.79 18.90 7.19
N PRO A 189 4.11 20.00 7.52
CA PRO A 189 2.83 19.98 8.24
C PRO A 189 1.69 19.31 7.44
N GLN A 190 1.65 19.45 6.12
CA GLN A 190 0.63 18.80 5.28
C GLN A 190 0.85 17.28 5.20
N VAL A 191 2.11 16.85 5.12
CA VAL A 191 2.45 15.42 5.13
C VAL A 191 2.10 14.80 6.49
N ASP A 192 2.40 15.47 7.60
CA ASP A 192 2.03 14.98 8.93
C ASP A 192 0.52 14.83 9.08
N ALA A 193 -0.25 15.84 8.65
CA ALA A 193 -1.71 15.79 8.64
C ALA A 193 -2.25 14.65 7.75
N TRP A 194 -1.68 14.45 6.56
CA TRP A 194 -2.05 13.38 5.65
C TRP A 194 -1.80 11.99 6.23
N LEU A 195 -0.59 11.74 6.75
CA LEU A 195 -0.24 10.47 7.37
C LEU A 195 -1.06 10.20 8.64
N SER A 196 -1.37 11.24 9.42
CA SER A 196 -2.23 11.14 10.61
C SER A 196 -3.67 10.79 10.22
N ALA A 197 -4.24 11.48 9.24
CA ALA A 197 -5.58 11.17 8.72
C ALA A 197 -5.68 9.74 8.17
N LEU A 198 -4.63 9.23 7.52
CA LEU A 198 -4.58 7.83 7.08
C LEU A 198 -4.55 6.85 8.27
N ARG A 199 -3.75 7.14 9.32
CA ARG A 199 -3.68 6.27 10.51
C ARG A 199 -5.00 6.16 11.25
N GLU A 200 -5.77 7.24 11.30
CA GLU A 200 -7.05 7.31 12.00
C GLU A 200 -8.20 6.60 11.26
N ARG A 201 -8.02 6.25 9.99
CA ARG A 201 -9.05 5.51 9.25
C ARG A 201 -9.22 4.08 9.78
N PRO A 202 -10.47 3.62 9.98
CA PRO A 202 -10.74 2.25 10.42
C PRO A 202 -10.11 1.19 9.50
N SER A 203 -10.05 1.44 8.19
CA SER A 203 -9.45 0.56 7.20
C SER A 203 -7.95 0.34 7.40
N SER A 204 -7.25 1.27 8.07
CA SER A 204 -5.82 1.16 8.35
C SER A 204 -5.49 0.03 9.34
N ALA A 205 -6.45 -0.46 10.11
CA ALA A 205 -6.30 -1.67 10.92
C ALA A 205 -6.00 -2.92 10.05
N GLU A 206 -6.38 -2.90 8.79
CA GLU A 206 -6.15 -4.00 7.85
C GLU A 206 -4.68 -4.06 7.34
N VAL A 207 -3.88 -3.03 7.56
CA VAL A 207 -2.47 -2.98 7.12
C VAL A 207 -1.67 -4.17 7.63
N ASP A 208 -1.85 -4.55 8.88
CA ASP A 208 -1.08 -5.63 9.53
C ASP A 208 -1.90 -6.92 9.71
N ARG A 209 -3.10 -6.99 9.13
CA ARG A 209 -3.94 -8.20 9.18
C ARG A 209 -3.25 -9.37 8.50
N ARG A 210 -3.25 -10.50 9.21
CA ARG A 210 -2.71 -11.78 8.73
C ARG A 210 -3.84 -12.70 8.29
N GLY A 211 -3.54 -13.51 7.27
CA GLY A 211 -4.40 -14.59 6.82
C GLY A 211 -4.05 -15.92 7.49
N ALA A 212 -4.84 -16.96 7.16
CA ALA A 212 -4.44 -18.33 7.44
C ALA A 212 -3.20 -18.69 6.60
N PRO A 213 -2.26 -19.49 7.14
CA PRO A 213 -1.11 -19.95 6.38
C PRO A 213 -1.54 -20.66 5.09
N ALA A 214 -0.82 -20.41 4.01
CA ALA A 214 -1.03 -21.15 2.77
C ALA A 214 -0.81 -22.66 3.02
N ALA A 215 -1.81 -23.48 2.73
CA ALA A 215 -1.62 -24.92 2.77
C ALA A 215 -0.72 -25.33 1.58
N ASP A 216 0.29 -26.14 1.85
CA ASP A 216 1.04 -26.86 0.81
C ASP A 216 0.06 -27.85 0.16
N ARG A 217 -0.49 -27.52 -1.01
CA ARG A 217 -1.27 -28.39 -1.87
C ARG A 217 -0.58 -28.56 -3.21
#